data_65f9dacb56c7c804e00c476f43f92e3b
#
_entry.id   65f9dacb56c7c804e00c476f43f92e3b
#
_cell.length_a   1.000
_cell.length_b   1.000
_cell.length_c   1.000
_cell.angle_alpha   90.00
_cell.angle_beta   90.00
_cell.angle_gamma   90.00
#
_symmetry.space_group_name_H-M   'P 1'
#
loop_
_entity.id
_entity.type
_entity.pdbx_description
1 polymer ?
#
loop_
_entity_poly.entity_id
_entity_poly.type
_entity_poly.pdbx_seq_one_letter_code
_entity_poly.pdbx_strand_id
1 'polypeptide(L)'
;MTWVLTAVGFVLLVVAGDFLVRGAVNLSLRLGIPALIVSLTIVAFGTSAPELLVAIQAATQGVSGIAMGNVVGSNIANVLLVLGVPALISTMDTGGSDSRKSFVFMVGLSVLFIALAFTGQFGLWQGLVLLAALALVLGENMYDARRQMQSDDELLDDLEGADPALPMWKILLFLLLGLIGLPLGANILVDAASEIARNFGVSDTVIGLTLVAIGTSLPELATTVMAAIRKQADVALGNVIGSNLFNLAGIIGVASLVAPISVAPEFLTYDLWVMLGVSVLMAPFVFLGWRLGRRWGIVLLALYASYVVTLL
;
A
#
# COMPACT_ATOMS: atom_id res chain seq x y z
N MET A 1 31.14 -3.91 3.86
CA MET A 1 30.13 -3.46 4.83
C MET A 1 28.75 -3.39 4.20
N THR A 2 28.62 -2.86 3.01
CA THR A 2 27.36 -2.63 2.28
C THR A 2 26.52 -3.90 2.06
N TRP A 3 27.13 -5.03 1.64
CA TRP A 3 26.43 -6.32 1.52
C TRP A 3 25.83 -6.82 2.83
N VAL A 4 26.49 -6.54 3.97
CA VAL A 4 25.96 -6.88 5.30
C VAL A 4 24.74 -6.01 5.62
N LEU A 5 24.80 -4.71 5.30
CA LEU A 5 23.67 -3.81 5.48
C LEU A 5 22.47 -4.19 4.60
N THR A 6 22.72 -4.61 3.35
CA THR A 6 21.66 -5.16 2.47
C THR A 6 20.98 -6.36 3.11
N ALA A 7 21.76 -7.31 3.64
CA ALA A 7 21.22 -8.48 4.33
C ALA A 7 20.45 -8.09 5.60
N VAL A 8 20.96 -7.14 6.39
CA VAL A 8 20.29 -6.63 7.60
C VAL A 8 18.97 -5.95 7.25
N GLY A 9 18.96 -5.07 6.25
CA GLY A 9 17.74 -4.40 5.80
C GLY A 9 16.69 -5.40 5.33
N PHE A 10 17.08 -6.40 4.54
CA PHE A 10 16.18 -7.46 4.10
C PHE A 10 15.61 -8.29 5.26
N VAL A 11 16.46 -8.75 6.19
CA VAL A 11 16.01 -9.51 7.37
C VAL A 11 15.07 -8.65 8.23
N LEU A 12 15.38 -7.37 8.41
CA LEU A 12 14.53 -6.45 9.18
C LEU A 12 13.16 -6.28 8.54
N LEU A 13 13.09 -6.14 7.21
CA LEU A 13 11.82 -6.07 6.46
C LEU A 13 10.98 -7.33 6.66
N VAL A 14 11.58 -8.51 6.54
CA VAL A 14 10.87 -9.79 6.72
C VAL A 14 10.36 -9.94 8.15
N VAL A 15 11.19 -9.67 9.14
CA VAL A 15 10.81 -9.79 10.57
C VAL A 15 9.77 -8.76 10.97
N ALA A 16 9.94 -7.51 10.53
CA ALA A 16 8.98 -6.45 10.82
C ALA A 16 7.63 -6.67 10.12
N GLY A 17 7.64 -7.16 8.87
CA GLY A 17 6.43 -7.56 8.15
C GLY A 17 5.69 -8.69 8.86
N ASP A 18 6.42 -9.69 9.37
CA ASP A 18 5.84 -10.79 10.17
C ASP A 18 5.18 -10.27 11.45
N PHE A 19 5.85 -9.38 12.19
CA PHE A 19 5.26 -8.76 13.38
C PHE A 19 4.02 -7.94 13.05
N LEU A 20 4.05 -7.19 11.96
CA LEU A 20 2.91 -6.34 11.57
C LEU A 20 1.69 -7.20 11.22
N VAL A 21 1.86 -8.26 10.43
CA VAL A 21 0.76 -9.18 10.07
C VAL A 21 0.19 -9.88 11.31
N ARG A 22 1.05 -10.42 12.19
CA ARG A 22 0.60 -11.01 13.46
C ARG A 22 -0.15 -10.02 14.33
N GLY A 23 0.38 -8.79 14.43
CA GLY A 23 -0.27 -7.71 15.17
C GLY A 23 -1.65 -7.38 14.62
N ALA A 24 -1.77 -7.26 13.29
CA ALA A 24 -3.04 -6.95 12.62
C ALA A 24 -4.08 -8.06 12.80
N VAL A 25 -3.71 -9.32 12.58
CA VAL A 25 -4.60 -10.48 12.76
C VAL A 25 -5.08 -10.58 14.21
N ASN A 26 -4.17 -10.50 15.18
CA ASN A 26 -4.55 -10.59 16.58
C ASN A 26 -5.33 -9.37 17.08
N LEU A 27 -5.09 -8.18 16.53
CA LEU A 27 -5.91 -7.00 16.81
C LEU A 27 -7.33 -7.18 16.26
N SER A 28 -7.48 -7.69 15.04
CA SER A 28 -8.79 -7.96 14.44
C SER A 28 -9.61 -8.92 15.29
N LEU A 29 -9.00 -10.02 15.73
CA LEU A 29 -9.63 -10.97 16.67
C LEU A 29 -10.05 -10.30 17.98
N ARG A 30 -9.14 -9.51 18.58
CA ARG A 30 -9.41 -8.85 19.86
C ARG A 30 -10.50 -7.81 19.80
N LEU A 31 -10.64 -7.13 18.65
CA LEU A 31 -11.68 -6.13 18.41
C LEU A 31 -12.95 -6.73 17.82
N GLY A 32 -12.92 -8.00 17.39
CA GLY A 32 -14.03 -8.68 16.71
C GLY A 32 -14.36 -8.05 15.35
N ILE A 33 -13.39 -7.48 14.65
CA ILE A 33 -13.58 -6.86 13.32
C ILE A 33 -12.76 -7.61 12.26
N PRO A 34 -13.18 -7.62 10.98
CA PRO A 34 -12.45 -8.31 9.92
C PRO A 34 -10.99 -7.86 9.82
N ALA A 35 -10.07 -8.80 9.57
CA ALA A 35 -8.63 -8.53 9.40
C ALA A 35 -8.37 -7.57 8.23
N LEU A 36 -9.20 -7.61 7.20
CA LEU A 36 -9.19 -6.67 6.07
C LEU A 36 -9.34 -5.22 6.55
N ILE A 37 -10.23 -4.92 7.49
CA ILE A 37 -10.46 -3.56 7.99
C ILE A 37 -9.27 -3.05 8.82
N VAL A 38 -8.68 -3.91 9.65
CA VAL A 38 -7.46 -3.55 10.39
C VAL A 38 -6.30 -3.28 9.43
N SER A 39 -6.18 -4.11 8.39
CA SER A 39 -5.14 -3.94 7.38
C SER A 39 -5.36 -2.69 6.52
N LEU A 40 -6.59 -2.46 6.08
CA LEU A 40 -6.99 -1.30 5.28
C LEU A 40 -6.78 0.03 6.03
N THR A 41 -6.79 0.02 7.36
CA THR A 41 -6.66 1.23 8.18
C THR A 41 -5.28 1.34 8.80
N ILE A 42 -5.00 0.56 9.85
CA ILE A 42 -3.78 0.70 10.68
C ILE A 42 -2.53 0.30 9.91
N VAL A 43 -2.58 -0.85 9.20
CA VAL A 43 -1.41 -1.35 8.47
C VAL A 43 -1.12 -0.42 7.29
N ALA A 44 -2.10 -0.15 6.45
CA ALA A 44 -1.95 0.68 5.26
C ALA A 44 -1.51 2.11 5.59
N PHE A 45 -2.11 2.75 6.61
CA PHE A 45 -1.65 4.07 7.05
C PHE A 45 -0.18 4.05 7.50
N GLY A 46 0.20 3.02 8.26
CA GLY A 46 1.55 2.93 8.80
C GLY A 46 2.62 2.62 7.75
N THR A 47 2.32 1.75 6.78
CA THR A 47 3.25 1.44 5.69
C THR A 47 3.38 2.61 4.71
N SER A 48 2.33 3.40 4.50
CA SER A 48 2.34 4.59 3.62
C SER A 48 2.85 5.89 4.31
N ALA A 49 3.34 5.80 5.55
CA ALA A 49 3.91 6.95 6.25
C ALA A 49 5.18 7.53 5.57
N PRO A 50 6.10 6.72 5.01
CA PRO A 50 7.22 7.24 4.22
C PRO A 50 6.78 8.08 3.02
N GLU A 51 5.78 7.60 2.28
CA GLU A 51 5.22 8.32 1.14
C GLU A 51 4.64 9.67 1.54
N LEU A 52 3.96 9.74 2.69
CA LEU A 52 3.43 11.00 3.22
C LEU A 52 4.54 12.01 3.47
N LEU A 53 5.65 11.58 4.09
CA LEU A 53 6.79 12.45 4.36
C LEU A 53 7.42 12.96 3.06
N VAL A 54 7.61 12.08 2.07
CA VAL A 54 8.14 12.45 0.75
C VAL A 54 7.22 13.46 0.07
N ALA A 55 5.90 13.24 0.07
CA ALA A 55 4.95 14.14 -0.56
C ALA A 55 4.89 15.52 0.11
N ILE A 56 4.90 15.59 1.45
CA ILE A 56 4.95 16.86 2.18
C ILE A 56 6.24 17.61 1.88
N GLN A 57 7.39 16.92 1.91
CA GLN A 57 8.67 17.52 1.62
C GLN A 57 8.72 18.06 0.18
N ALA A 58 8.27 17.27 -0.80
CA ALA A 58 8.21 17.69 -2.19
C ALA A 58 7.27 18.90 -2.41
N ALA A 59 6.11 18.90 -1.77
CA ALA A 59 5.16 20.01 -1.83
C ALA A 59 5.77 21.31 -1.24
N THR A 60 6.41 21.22 -0.07
CA THR A 60 7.05 22.38 0.59
C THR A 60 8.23 22.94 -0.21
N GLN A 61 8.94 22.09 -0.95
CA GLN A 61 10.03 22.48 -1.84
C GLN A 61 9.55 22.97 -3.22
N GLY A 62 8.24 22.91 -3.50
CA GLY A 62 7.67 23.30 -4.80
C GLY A 62 7.96 22.30 -5.93
N VAL A 63 8.36 21.05 -5.60
CA VAL A 63 8.67 20.00 -6.58
C VAL A 63 7.46 19.08 -6.74
N SER A 64 6.35 19.64 -7.25
CA SER A 64 5.05 18.95 -7.35
C SER A 64 5.11 17.64 -8.14
N GLY A 65 5.98 17.52 -9.14
CA GLY A 65 6.18 16.30 -9.92
C GLY A 65 6.62 15.11 -9.06
N ILE A 66 7.45 15.34 -8.03
CA ILE A 66 7.86 14.27 -7.10
C ILE A 66 6.67 13.83 -6.22
N ALA A 67 5.89 14.77 -5.70
CA ALA A 67 4.72 14.44 -4.89
C ALA A 67 3.68 13.63 -5.68
N MET A 68 3.35 14.06 -6.90
CA MET A 68 2.42 13.38 -7.79
C MET A 68 2.96 12.01 -8.24
N GLY A 69 4.22 11.98 -8.69
CA GLY A 69 4.87 10.75 -9.15
C GLY A 69 4.98 9.68 -8.06
N ASN A 70 5.34 10.09 -6.83
CA ASN A 70 5.37 9.19 -5.68
C ASN A 70 3.98 8.56 -5.44
N VAL A 71 2.92 9.37 -5.35
CA VAL A 71 1.58 8.87 -5.03
C VAL A 71 0.99 8.04 -6.16
N VAL A 72 1.04 8.50 -7.41
CA VAL A 72 0.51 7.77 -8.56
C VAL A 72 1.32 6.50 -8.82
N GLY A 73 2.65 6.61 -8.76
CA GLY A 73 3.57 5.49 -8.94
C GLY A 73 3.39 4.41 -7.88
N SER A 74 3.26 4.79 -6.59
CA SER A 74 3.00 3.83 -5.51
C SER A 74 1.65 3.13 -5.67
N ASN A 75 0.60 3.81 -6.16
CA ASN A 75 -0.69 3.17 -6.44
C ASN A 75 -0.59 2.11 -7.55
N ILE A 76 0.17 2.40 -8.62
CA ILE A 76 0.44 1.44 -9.69
C ILE A 76 1.29 0.27 -9.16
N ALA A 77 2.35 0.57 -8.39
CA ALA A 77 3.22 -0.43 -7.79
C ALA A 77 2.46 -1.34 -6.80
N ASN A 78 1.56 -0.79 -6.00
CA ASN A 78 0.77 -1.55 -5.04
C ASN A 78 -0.06 -2.64 -5.72
N VAL A 79 -0.67 -2.36 -6.86
CA VAL A 79 -1.44 -3.38 -7.59
C VAL A 79 -0.51 -4.31 -8.39
N LEU A 80 0.46 -3.79 -9.11
CA LEU A 80 1.24 -4.60 -10.05
C LEU A 80 2.41 -5.34 -9.38
N LEU A 81 3.16 -4.66 -8.50
CA LEU A 81 4.33 -5.22 -7.84
C LEU A 81 3.96 -5.87 -6.49
N VAL A 82 3.27 -5.12 -5.62
CA VAL A 82 2.99 -5.55 -4.24
C VAL A 82 1.99 -6.70 -4.17
N LEU A 83 1.06 -6.85 -5.13
CA LEU A 83 0.27 -8.08 -5.29
C LEU A 83 0.94 -9.11 -6.19
N GLY A 84 1.69 -8.66 -7.20
CA GLY A 84 2.35 -9.55 -8.16
C GLY A 84 3.36 -10.49 -7.52
N VAL A 85 4.23 -9.97 -6.65
CA VAL A 85 5.27 -10.78 -5.97
C VAL A 85 4.67 -11.84 -5.04
N PRO A 86 3.77 -11.52 -4.11
CA PRO A 86 3.13 -12.54 -3.25
C PRO A 86 2.38 -13.61 -4.05
N ALA A 87 1.75 -13.24 -5.17
CA ALA A 87 1.04 -14.18 -6.03
C ALA A 87 1.95 -15.24 -6.68
N LEU A 88 3.27 -14.98 -6.79
CA LEU A 88 4.24 -16.00 -7.18
C LEU A 88 4.49 -17.05 -6.09
N ILE A 89 4.35 -16.63 -4.83
CA ILE A 89 4.67 -17.43 -3.63
C ILE A 89 3.46 -18.25 -3.20
N SER A 90 2.30 -17.59 -3.08
CA SER A 90 1.06 -18.20 -2.60
C SER A 90 -0.13 -17.73 -3.43
N THR A 91 -1.06 -18.66 -3.70
CA THR A 91 -2.33 -18.29 -4.34
C THR A 91 -3.24 -17.64 -3.31
N MET A 92 -3.71 -16.43 -3.61
CA MET A 92 -4.61 -15.67 -2.77
C MET A 92 -6.03 -15.71 -3.32
N ASP A 93 -7.00 -15.98 -2.44
CA ASP A 93 -8.42 -15.83 -2.72
C ASP A 93 -8.86 -14.44 -2.22
N THR A 94 -9.33 -13.61 -3.13
CA THR A 94 -9.60 -12.18 -2.87
C THR A 94 -11.08 -11.83 -2.99
N GLY A 95 -11.96 -12.82 -3.08
CA GLY A 95 -13.38 -12.69 -3.44
C GLY A 95 -14.38 -12.47 -2.29
N GLY A 96 -13.97 -11.95 -1.12
CA GLY A 96 -14.87 -11.68 0.00
C GLY A 96 -15.86 -10.52 -0.23
N SER A 97 -16.96 -10.48 0.53
CA SER A 97 -17.99 -9.40 0.44
C SER A 97 -17.41 -8.03 0.80
N ASP A 98 -16.59 -7.98 1.83
CA ASP A 98 -15.98 -6.75 2.35
C ASP A 98 -14.93 -6.18 1.40
N SER A 99 -14.22 -7.08 0.70
CA SER A 99 -13.27 -6.71 -0.34
C SER A 99 -13.93 -5.97 -1.50
N ARG A 100 -15.16 -6.36 -1.87
CA ARG A 100 -15.92 -5.75 -2.98
C ARG A 100 -16.25 -4.29 -2.69
N LYS A 101 -16.75 -3.99 -1.49
CA LYS A 101 -17.10 -2.62 -1.09
C LYS A 101 -15.85 -1.73 -1.03
N SER A 102 -14.81 -2.19 -0.38
CA SER A 102 -13.54 -1.46 -0.26
C SER A 102 -12.88 -1.21 -1.62
N PHE A 103 -12.96 -2.19 -2.54
CA PHE A 103 -12.50 -2.05 -3.91
C PHE A 103 -13.29 -0.97 -4.68
N VAL A 104 -14.64 -0.96 -4.58
CA VAL A 104 -15.47 0.06 -5.22
C VAL A 104 -15.13 1.45 -4.70
N PHE A 105 -14.90 1.60 -3.41
CA PHE A 105 -14.45 2.86 -2.83
C PHE A 105 -13.07 3.29 -3.36
N MET A 106 -12.12 2.36 -3.48
CA MET A 106 -10.79 2.66 -4.05
C MET A 106 -10.91 3.16 -5.49
N VAL A 107 -11.68 2.49 -6.33
CA VAL A 107 -11.88 2.92 -7.72
C VAL A 107 -12.65 4.25 -7.78
N GLY A 108 -13.70 4.42 -6.98
CA GLY A 108 -14.45 5.67 -6.88
C GLY A 108 -13.58 6.85 -6.45
N LEU A 109 -12.70 6.63 -5.46
CA LEU A 109 -11.75 7.63 -5.00
C LEU A 109 -10.69 7.94 -6.08
N SER A 110 -10.25 6.93 -6.84
CA SER A 110 -9.34 7.15 -7.97
C SER A 110 -9.99 8.02 -9.05
N VAL A 111 -11.28 7.81 -9.35
CA VAL A 111 -12.05 8.65 -10.28
C VAL A 111 -12.20 10.08 -9.74
N LEU A 112 -12.54 10.23 -8.45
CA LEU A 112 -12.60 11.55 -7.80
C LEU A 112 -11.25 12.27 -7.87
N PHE A 113 -10.15 11.56 -7.56
CA PHE A 113 -8.80 12.11 -7.63
C PHE A 113 -8.47 12.63 -9.05
N ILE A 114 -8.77 11.82 -10.07
CA ILE A 114 -8.57 12.22 -11.48
C ILE A 114 -9.42 13.46 -11.81
N ALA A 115 -10.69 13.48 -11.41
CA ALA A 115 -11.57 14.63 -11.65
C ALA A 115 -11.02 15.91 -11.01
N LEU A 116 -10.49 15.83 -9.78
CA LEU A 116 -9.84 16.95 -9.10
C LEU A 116 -8.52 17.33 -9.76
N ALA A 117 -7.73 16.36 -10.27
CA ALA A 117 -6.48 16.63 -10.98
C ALA A 117 -6.69 17.49 -12.25
N PHE A 118 -7.83 17.36 -12.94
CA PHE A 118 -8.18 18.22 -14.08
C PHE A 118 -8.38 19.68 -13.71
N THR A 119 -8.47 20.05 -12.42
CA THR A 119 -8.44 21.46 -12.00
C THR A 119 -7.05 22.10 -12.10
N GLY A 120 -6.02 21.31 -12.46
CA GLY A 120 -4.64 21.74 -12.69
C GLY A 120 -3.77 21.77 -11.43
N GLN A 121 -4.35 21.72 -10.24
CA GLN A 121 -3.60 21.67 -8.97
C GLN A 121 -4.43 21.06 -7.83
N PHE A 122 -3.75 20.49 -6.87
CA PHE A 122 -4.31 20.17 -5.56
C PHE A 122 -3.93 21.27 -4.57
N GLY A 123 -4.90 22.07 -4.16
CA GLY A 123 -4.77 23.08 -3.12
C GLY A 123 -5.66 22.75 -1.94
N LEU A 124 -5.92 23.75 -1.08
CA LEU A 124 -6.66 23.58 0.18
C LEU A 124 -8.02 22.91 0.00
N TRP A 125 -8.85 23.36 -0.96
CA TRP A 125 -10.20 22.83 -1.10
C TRP A 125 -10.22 21.41 -1.68
N GLN A 126 -9.32 21.10 -2.64
CA GLN A 126 -9.18 19.74 -3.17
C GLN A 126 -8.69 18.78 -2.07
N GLY A 127 -7.73 19.24 -1.27
CA GLY A 127 -7.24 18.48 -0.13
C GLY A 127 -8.33 18.18 0.89
N LEU A 128 -9.16 19.17 1.22
CA LEU A 128 -10.30 18.97 2.14
C LEU A 128 -11.34 17.98 1.56
N VAL A 129 -11.63 18.05 0.26
CA VAL A 129 -12.52 17.11 -0.42
C VAL A 129 -11.97 15.69 -0.35
N LEU A 130 -10.67 15.49 -0.64
CA LEU A 130 -10.01 14.18 -0.57
C LEU A 130 -10.03 13.62 0.86
N LEU A 131 -9.69 14.43 1.86
CA LEU A 131 -9.71 14.01 3.27
C LEU A 131 -11.13 13.68 3.75
N ALA A 132 -12.12 14.47 3.34
CA ALA A 132 -13.51 14.17 3.65
C ALA A 132 -13.98 12.87 3.00
N ALA A 133 -13.60 12.61 1.73
CA ALA A 133 -13.90 11.36 1.05
C ALA A 133 -13.22 10.17 1.75
N LEU A 134 -11.96 10.30 2.16
CA LEU A 134 -11.27 9.26 2.93
C LEU A 134 -11.98 8.99 4.27
N ALA A 135 -12.32 10.04 5.00
CA ALA A 135 -13.04 9.92 6.29
C ALA A 135 -14.38 9.21 6.13
N LEU A 136 -15.13 9.51 5.05
CA LEU A 136 -16.39 8.83 4.73
C LEU A 136 -16.15 7.35 4.43
N VAL A 137 -15.16 7.00 3.59
CA VAL A 137 -14.83 5.61 3.26
C VAL A 137 -14.41 4.82 4.50
N LEU A 138 -13.53 5.38 5.34
CA LEU A 138 -13.10 4.72 6.57
C LEU A 138 -14.25 4.60 7.58
N GLY A 139 -15.10 5.63 7.68
CA GLY A 139 -16.28 5.62 8.53
C GLY A 139 -17.29 4.53 8.13
N GLU A 140 -17.57 4.39 6.84
CA GLU A 140 -18.43 3.34 6.29
C GLU A 140 -17.86 1.94 6.53
N ASN A 141 -16.57 1.73 6.25
CA ASN A 141 -15.93 0.43 6.51
C ASN A 141 -15.97 0.07 8.01
N MET A 142 -15.76 1.04 8.89
CA MET A 142 -15.83 0.82 10.34
C MET A 142 -17.28 0.57 10.82
N TYR A 143 -18.26 1.24 10.21
CA TYR A 143 -19.67 1.02 10.53
C TYR A 143 -20.09 -0.40 10.16
N ASP A 144 -19.73 -0.87 8.96
CA ASP A 144 -20.03 -2.23 8.51
C ASP A 144 -19.35 -3.28 9.39
N ALA A 145 -18.05 -3.07 9.72
CA ALA A 145 -17.33 -3.95 10.61
C ALA A 145 -18.04 -4.13 11.96
N ARG A 146 -18.51 -3.02 12.55
CA ARG A 146 -19.26 -3.08 13.81
C ARG A 146 -20.61 -3.79 13.70
N ARG A 147 -21.26 -3.70 12.54
CA ARG A 147 -22.55 -4.37 12.29
C ARG A 147 -22.35 -5.89 12.14
N GLN A 148 -21.27 -6.31 11.51
CA GLN A 148 -20.94 -7.73 11.36
C GLN A 148 -20.59 -8.38 12.71
N MET A 149 -19.93 -7.65 13.64
CA MET A 149 -19.66 -8.14 15.00
C MET A 149 -20.90 -8.65 15.77
N GLN A 150 -22.09 -8.17 15.38
CA GLN A 150 -23.34 -8.55 16.06
C GLN A 150 -23.97 -9.82 15.49
N SER A 151 -23.47 -10.34 14.35
CA SER A 151 -24.11 -11.44 13.63
C SER A 151 -23.32 -12.75 13.59
N ASP A 152 -22.01 -12.79 13.86
CA ASP A 152 -21.17 -13.97 13.65
C ASP A 152 -20.22 -14.26 14.83
N ASP A 153 -20.67 -15.13 15.75
CA ASP A 153 -19.80 -15.73 16.80
C ASP A 153 -18.93 -16.91 16.28
N GLU A 154 -19.07 -17.33 15.01
CA GLU A 154 -18.48 -18.59 14.50
C GLU A 154 -17.22 -18.44 13.62
N LEU A 155 -16.76 -17.23 13.24
CA LEU A 155 -15.71 -17.06 12.21
C LEU A 155 -14.27 -17.01 12.73
N LEU A 156 -14.02 -17.33 14.00
CA LEU A 156 -12.72 -17.03 14.65
C LEU A 156 -11.71 -18.20 14.67
N ASP A 157 -12.09 -19.41 14.30
CA ASP A 157 -11.28 -20.63 14.63
C ASP A 157 -10.20 -21.01 13.60
N ASP A 158 -10.15 -20.44 12.37
CA ASP A 158 -9.28 -20.95 11.29
C ASP A 158 -8.17 -19.98 10.81
N LEU A 159 -7.88 -18.89 11.53
CA LEU A 159 -6.88 -17.92 11.08
C LEU A 159 -5.45 -18.33 11.49
N GLU A 160 -4.59 -18.69 10.53
CA GLU A 160 -3.16 -18.97 10.78
C GLU A 160 -2.46 -17.77 11.46
N GLY A 161 -1.92 -17.99 12.67
CA GLY A 161 -1.25 -16.96 13.47
C GLY A 161 -2.16 -16.24 14.47
N ALA A 162 -3.44 -16.63 14.53
CA ALA A 162 -4.37 -16.21 15.56
C ALA A 162 -4.02 -16.85 16.89
N ASP A 163 -3.85 -16.04 17.93
CA ASP A 163 -3.68 -16.49 19.31
C ASP A 163 -4.64 -15.71 20.21
N PRO A 164 -5.85 -16.24 20.49
CA PRO A 164 -6.84 -15.57 21.35
C PRO A 164 -6.30 -15.26 22.76
N ALA A 165 -5.26 -15.96 23.22
CA ALA A 165 -4.62 -15.75 24.51
C ALA A 165 -3.61 -14.60 24.50
N LEU A 166 -3.27 -14.04 23.32
CA LEU A 166 -2.25 -13.00 23.20
C LEU A 166 -2.71 -11.71 23.91
N PRO A 167 -2.00 -11.21 24.93
CA PRO A 167 -2.44 -10.01 25.64
C PRO A 167 -2.30 -8.76 24.77
N MET A 168 -3.19 -7.78 24.95
CA MET A 168 -3.25 -6.55 24.14
C MET A 168 -1.91 -5.82 24.04
N TRP A 169 -1.12 -5.76 25.11
CA TRP A 169 0.18 -5.09 25.05
C TRP A 169 1.19 -5.75 24.09
N LYS A 170 1.14 -7.08 23.91
CA LYS A 170 1.98 -7.79 22.91
C LYS A 170 1.49 -7.52 21.51
N ILE A 171 0.17 -7.46 21.30
CA ILE A 171 -0.42 -7.09 20.01
C ILE A 171 0.05 -5.70 19.60
N LEU A 172 -0.05 -4.72 20.52
CA LEU A 172 0.42 -3.35 20.27
C LEU A 172 1.93 -3.30 20.05
N LEU A 173 2.70 -4.09 20.79
CA LEU A 173 4.15 -4.20 20.58
C LEU A 173 4.47 -4.76 19.19
N PHE A 174 3.77 -5.79 18.72
CA PHE A 174 3.97 -6.36 17.38
C PHE A 174 3.65 -5.34 16.29
N LEU A 175 2.54 -4.60 16.41
CA LEU A 175 2.20 -3.52 15.50
C LEU A 175 3.29 -2.43 15.51
N LEU A 176 3.73 -1.98 16.68
CA LEU A 176 4.75 -0.95 16.81
C LEU A 176 6.09 -1.38 16.19
N LEU A 177 6.55 -2.63 16.49
CA LEU A 177 7.78 -3.17 15.91
C LEU A 177 7.69 -3.29 14.39
N GLY A 178 6.52 -3.69 13.86
CA GLY A 178 6.27 -3.73 12.43
C GLY A 178 6.30 -2.34 11.80
N LEU A 179 5.52 -1.40 12.34
CA LEU A 179 5.39 -0.03 11.80
C LEU A 179 6.70 0.78 11.84
N ILE A 180 7.57 0.53 12.82
CA ILE A 180 8.89 1.17 12.90
C ILE A 180 9.93 0.38 12.09
N GLY A 181 9.91 -0.95 12.20
CA GLY A 181 10.90 -1.80 11.58
C GLY A 181 10.84 -1.81 10.05
N LEU A 182 9.65 -1.72 9.46
CA LEU A 182 9.47 -1.69 8.00
C LEU A 182 10.16 -0.48 7.35
N PRO A 183 9.88 0.77 7.74
CA PRO A 183 10.58 1.93 7.19
C PRO A 183 12.09 1.90 7.44
N LEU A 184 12.53 1.48 8.63
CA LEU A 184 13.95 1.34 8.93
C LEU A 184 14.62 0.29 8.03
N GLY A 185 14.01 -0.88 7.85
CA GLY A 185 14.50 -1.94 6.97
C GLY A 185 14.56 -1.50 5.51
N ALA A 186 13.53 -0.80 5.04
CA ALA A 186 13.47 -0.23 3.70
C ALA A 186 14.60 0.77 3.45
N ASN A 187 14.79 1.73 4.34
CA ASN A 187 15.86 2.74 4.23
C ASN A 187 17.24 2.07 4.18
N ILE A 188 17.53 1.16 5.13
CA ILE A 188 18.82 0.45 5.16
C ILE A 188 19.05 -0.33 3.86
N LEU A 189 18.02 -1.02 3.36
CA LEU A 189 18.11 -1.82 2.15
C LEU A 189 18.34 -0.95 0.92
N VAL A 190 17.59 0.14 0.76
CA VAL A 190 17.67 1.05 -0.39
C VAL A 190 19.02 1.77 -0.41
N ASP A 191 19.49 2.29 0.72
CA ASP A 191 20.78 2.98 0.82
C ASP A 191 21.92 2.04 0.46
N ALA A 192 21.91 0.83 1.02
CA ALA A 192 22.94 -0.18 0.74
C ALA A 192 22.89 -0.66 -0.72
N ALA A 193 21.68 -0.92 -1.27
CA ALA A 193 21.53 -1.33 -2.66
C ALA A 193 21.97 -0.22 -3.63
N SER A 194 21.68 1.04 -3.30
CA SER A 194 22.11 2.21 -4.08
C SER A 194 23.62 2.35 -4.12
N GLU A 195 24.31 2.16 -2.98
CA GLU A 195 25.78 2.17 -2.91
C GLU A 195 26.37 1.03 -3.73
N ILE A 196 25.80 -0.17 -3.67
CA ILE A 196 26.23 -1.31 -4.50
C ILE A 196 26.07 -0.96 -5.98
N ALA A 197 24.91 -0.45 -6.39
CA ALA A 197 24.63 -0.08 -7.78
C ALA A 197 25.62 0.97 -8.32
N ARG A 198 25.95 2.00 -7.51
CA ARG A 198 26.98 3.00 -7.86
C ARG A 198 28.34 2.34 -8.07
N ASN A 199 28.73 1.39 -7.23
CA ASN A 199 30.00 0.67 -7.37
C ASN A 199 30.07 -0.18 -8.65
N PHE A 200 28.93 -0.58 -9.22
CA PHE A 200 28.81 -1.23 -10.53
C PHE A 200 28.65 -0.25 -11.69
N GLY A 201 28.75 1.07 -11.43
CA GLY A 201 28.70 2.10 -12.49
C GLY A 201 27.29 2.49 -12.93
N VAL A 202 26.25 2.13 -12.14
CA VAL A 202 24.88 2.57 -12.41
C VAL A 202 24.75 4.06 -12.04
N SER A 203 24.17 4.86 -12.93
CA SER A 203 24.00 6.30 -12.69
C SER A 203 22.99 6.58 -11.57
N ASP A 204 23.18 7.71 -10.85
CA ASP A 204 22.26 8.14 -9.80
C ASP A 204 20.84 8.37 -10.32
N THR A 205 20.69 8.77 -11.58
CA THR A 205 19.38 8.92 -12.22
C THR A 205 18.66 7.58 -12.30
N VAL A 206 19.32 6.52 -12.77
CA VAL A 206 18.72 5.18 -12.84
C VAL A 206 18.43 4.63 -11.45
N ILE A 207 19.32 4.85 -10.48
CA ILE A 207 19.10 4.47 -9.08
C ILE A 207 17.88 5.16 -8.51
N GLY A 208 17.74 6.47 -8.72
CA GLY A 208 16.59 7.24 -8.27
C GLY A 208 15.27 6.79 -8.88
N LEU A 209 15.27 6.57 -10.21
CA LEU A 209 14.07 6.13 -10.93
C LEU A 209 13.65 4.69 -10.63
N THR A 210 14.55 3.85 -10.11
CA THR A 210 14.28 2.43 -9.85
C THR A 210 14.30 2.10 -8.36
N LEU A 211 15.48 2.06 -7.75
CA LEU A 211 15.64 1.59 -6.37
C LEU A 211 14.97 2.50 -5.35
N VAL A 212 15.06 3.82 -5.52
CA VAL A 212 14.43 4.76 -4.58
C VAL A 212 12.90 4.76 -4.80
N ALA A 213 12.44 4.72 -6.05
CA ALA A 213 11.02 4.69 -6.37
C ALA A 213 10.32 3.41 -5.84
N ILE A 214 11.00 2.25 -5.93
CA ILE A 214 10.49 1.00 -5.35
C ILE A 214 10.63 1.02 -3.81
N GLY A 215 11.61 1.73 -3.31
CA GLY A 215 12.00 1.75 -1.90
C GLY A 215 10.90 2.17 -0.95
N THR A 216 10.11 3.16 -1.33
CA THR A 216 8.97 3.62 -0.53
C THR A 216 7.88 2.56 -0.42
N SER A 217 7.68 1.73 -1.45
CA SER A 217 6.70 0.63 -1.45
C SER A 217 7.25 -0.70 -0.87
N LEU A 218 8.48 -0.74 -0.37
CA LEU A 218 9.04 -1.94 0.29
C LEU A 218 8.31 -2.34 1.58
N PRO A 219 7.86 -1.42 2.44
CA PRO A 219 7.03 -1.75 3.59
C PRO A 219 5.75 -2.48 3.19
N GLU A 220 5.02 -1.98 2.19
CA GLU A 220 3.83 -2.60 1.65
C GLU A 220 4.13 -3.98 1.07
N LEU A 221 5.20 -4.09 0.29
CA LEU A 221 5.63 -5.35 -0.32
C LEU A 221 5.97 -6.39 0.74
N ALA A 222 6.78 -6.04 1.74
CA ALA A 222 7.18 -6.95 2.81
C ALA A 222 5.96 -7.43 3.61
N THR A 223 5.06 -6.50 3.96
CA THR A 223 3.82 -6.82 4.68
C THR A 223 2.94 -7.76 3.86
N THR A 224 2.72 -7.47 2.58
CA THR A 224 1.85 -8.26 1.71
C THR A 224 2.44 -9.64 1.41
N VAL A 225 3.77 -9.75 1.25
CA VAL A 225 4.48 -11.03 1.12
C VAL A 225 4.30 -11.87 2.39
N MET A 226 4.48 -11.26 3.57
CA MET A 226 4.30 -11.99 4.84
C MET A 226 2.85 -12.41 5.06
N ALA A 227 1.88 -11.56 4.69
CA ALA A 227 0.47 -11.92 4.71
C ALA A 227 0.17 -13.11 3.80
N ALA A 228 0.71 -13.14 2.58
CA ALA A 228 0.54 -14.25 1.64
C ALA A 228 1.19 -15.55 2.14
N ILE A 229 2.40 -15.49 2.73
CA ILE A 229 3.07 -16.64 3.33
C ILE A 229 2.23 -17.22 4.48
N ARG A 230 1.58 -16.35 5.26
CA ARG A 230 0.70 -16.72 6.37
C ARG A 230 -0.74 -17.02 5.93
N LYS A 231 -1.01 -17.09 4.63
CA LYS A 231 -2.35 -17.34 4.05
C LYS A 231 -3.42 -16.32 4.52
N GLN A 232 -2.99 -15.10 4.83
CA GLN A 232 -3.84 -13.98 5.24
C GLN A 232 -4.17 -13.09 4.03
N ALA A 233 -4.95 -13.62 3.07
CA ALA A 233 -5.30 -12.91 1.85
C ALA A 233 -6.01 -11.57 2.12
N ASP A 234 -6.85 -11.52 3.14
CA ASP A 234 -7.57 -10.30 3.55
C ASP A 234 -6.61 -9.20 4.05
N VAL A 235 -5.55 -9.59 4.79
CA VAL A 235 -4.52 -8.63 5.21
C VAL A 235 -3.75 -8.12 4.02
N ALA A 236 -3.38 -8.99 3.06
CA ALA A 236 -2.69 -8.61 1.84
C ALA A 236 -3.52 -7.63 0.99
N LEU A 237 -4.78 -7.96 0.75
CA LEU A 237 -5.68 -7.15 -0.05
C LEU A 237 -6.05 -5.84 0.65
N GLY A 238 -6.33 -5.89 1.95
CA GLY A 238 -6.61 -4.72 2.77
C GLY A 238 -5.44 -3.73 2.80
N ASN A 239 -4.20 -4.23 2.89
CA ASN A 239 -3.01 -3.39 2.81
C ASN A 239 -2.94 -2.66 1.47
N VAL A 240 -3.10 -3.34 0.34
CA VAL A 240 -3.01 -2.73 -1.00
C VAL A 240 -4.14 -1.74 -1.27
N ILE A 241 -5.40 -2.12 -0.98
CA ILE A 241 -6.55 -1.22 -1.16
C ILE A 241 -6.41 -0.01 -0.23
N GLY A 242 -6.04 -0.24 1.03
CA GLY A 242 -5.86 0.82 2.01
C GLY A 242 -4.75 1.77 1.64
N SER A 243 -3.57 1.27 1.27
CA SER A 243 -2.45 2.11 0.83
C SER A 243 -2.82 2.94 -0.39
N ASN A 244 -3.58 2.40 -1.35
CA ASN A 244 -4.07 3.18 -2.49
C ASN A 244 -5.05 4.29 -2.06
N LEU A 245 -5.97 4.01 -1.13
CA LEU A 245 -6.88 5.02 -0.57
C LEU A 245 -6.11 6.12 0.18
N PHE A 246 -5.15 5.72 1.05
CA PHE A 246 -4.33 6.66 1.80
C PHE A 246 -3.43 7.48 0.88
N ASN A 247 -2.81 6.87 -0.13
CA ASN A 247 -1.95 7.59 -1.07
C ASN A 247 -2.71 8.69 -1.81
N LEU A 248 -3.86 8.37 -2.40
CA LEU A 248 -4.65 9.34 -3.18
C LEU A 248 -5.29 10.41 -2.28
N ALA A 249 -5.94 10.00 -1.21
CA ALA A 249 -6.76 10.93 -0.43
C ALA A 249 -6.07 11.41 0.85
N GLY A 250 -5.36 10.54 1.56
CA GLY A 250 -4.65 10.91 2.78
C GLY A 250 -3.41 11.76 2.48
N ILE A 251 -2.52 11.22 1.64
CA ILE A 251 -1.21 11.85 1.36
C ILE A 251 -1.39 13.15 0.58
N ILE A 252 -2.06 13.11 -0.59
CA ILE A 252 -2.29 14.35 -1.36
C ILE A 252 -3.22 15.27 -0.61
N GLY A 253 -4.21 14.75 0.11
CA GLY A 253 -5.07 15.54 0.98
C GLY A 253 -4.27 16.37 1.98
N VAL A 254 -3.43 15.72 2.81
CA VAL A 254 -2.61 16.39 3.82
C VAL A 254 -1.54 17.29 3.18
N ALA A 255 -0.80 16.79 2.20
CA ALA A 255 0.28 17.55 1.57
C ALA A 255 -0.23 18.83 0.90
N SER A 256 -1.41 18.81 0.29
CA SER A 256 -2.04 19.99 -0.34
C SER A 256 -2.56 21.03 0.67
N LEU A 257 -2.77 20.66 1.94
CA LEU A 257 -3.03 21.64 3.02
C LEU A 257 -1.76 22.41 3.41
N VAL A 258 -0.59 21.78 3.23
CA VAL A 258 0.71 22.39 3.58
C VAL A 258 1.18 23.31 2.45
N ALA A 259 1.12 22.85 1.21
CA ALA A 259 1.48 23.62 0.02
C ALA A 259 0.73 23.12 -1.22
N PRO A 260 0.37 23.99 -2.18
CA PRO A 260 -0.31 23.57 -3.40
C PRO A 260 0.60 22.65 -4.25
N ILE A 261 -0.01 21.60 -4.81
CA ILE A 261 0.67 20.62 -5.67
C ILE A 261 0.13 20.76 -7.08
N SER A 262 0.93 21.26 -8.00
CA SER A 262 0.56 21.42 -9.41
C SER A 262 0.52 20.07 -10.11
N VAL A 263 -0.43 19.88 -11.02
CA VAL A 263 -0.57 18.66 -11.83
C VAL A 263 0.00 18.94 -13.21
N ALA A 264 1.11 18.30 -13.55
CA ALA A 264 1.70 18.40 -14.86
C ALA A 264 0.84 17.69 -15.93
N PRO A 265 0.79 18.20 -17.19
CA PRO A 265 -0.05 17.64 -18.25
C PRO A 265 0.20 16.14 -18.53
N GLU A 266 1.41 15.66 -18.31
CA GLU A 266 1.82 14.25 -18.51
C GLU A 266 0.98 13.32 -17.63
N PHE A 267 0.74 13.68 -16.37
CA PHE A 267 -0.13 12.90 -15.48
C PHE A 267 -1.55 12.80 -16.02
N LEU A 268 -2.11 13.89 -16.57
CA LEU A 268 -3.48 13.92 -17.09
C LEU A 268 -3.64 13.10 -18.37
N THR A 269 -2.58 12.94 -19.15
CA THR A 269 -2.62 12.25 -20.44
C THR A 269 -2.28 10.77 -20.35
N TYR A 270 -1.50 10.34 -19.34
CA TYR A 270 -1.00 8.96 -19.27
C TYR A 270 -1.11 8.34 -17.87
N ASP A 271 -0.35 8.82 -16.88
CA ASP A 271 -0.14 8.10 -15.63
C ASP A 271 -1.42 7.87 -14.82
N LEU A 272 -2.31 8.86 -14.76
CA LEU A 272 -3.58 8.74 -14.04
C LEU A 272 -4.50 7.68 -14.65
N TRP A 273 -4.46 7.53 -15.98
CA TRP A 273 -5.25 6.52 -16.68
C TRP A 273 -4.65 5.13 -16.53
N VAL A 274 -3.33 5.03 -16.53
CA VAL A 274 -2.64 3.76 -16.19
C VAL A 274 -2.99 3.34 -14.78
N MET A 275 -2.91 4.24 -13.80
CA MET A 275 -3.28 3.99 -12.41
C MET A 275 -4.72 3.49 -12.27
N LEU A 276 -5.66 4.14 -12.94
CA LEU A 276 -7.08 3.73 -12.94
C LEU A 276 -7.25 2.37 -13.61
N GLY A 277 -6.65 2.17 -14.79
CA GLY A 277 -6.71 0.90 -15.53
C GLY A 277 -6.15 -0.27 -14.72
N VAL A 278 -5.02 -0.06 -14.06
CA VAL A 278 -4.39 -1.04 -13.16
C VAL A 278 -5.29 -1.34 -11.95
N SER A 279 -5.91 -0.31 -11.36
CA SER A 279 -6.87 -0.52 -10.27
C SER A 279 -8.08 -1.35 -10.73
N VAL A 280 -8.65 -1.05 -11.90
CA VAL A 280 -9.78 -1.79 -12.47
C VAL A 280 -9.39 -3.22 -12.87
N LEU A 281 -8.12 -3.49 -13.20
CA LEU A 281 -7.61 -4.83 -13.49
C LEU A 281 -7.81 -5.82 -12.34
N MET A 282 -7.96 -5.33 -11.10
CA MET A 282 -8.28 -6.18 -9.95
C MET A 282 -9.76 -6.65 -9.92
N ALA A 283 -10.66 -6.04 -10.68
CA ALA A 283 -12.09 -6.34 -10.62
C ALA A 283 -12.43 -7.83 -10.82
N PRO A 284 -11.84 -8.59 -11.75
CA PRO A 284 -12.12 -10.02 -11.90
C PRO A 284 -11.81 -10.84 -10.65
N PHE A 285 -10.77 -10.48 -9.92
CA PHE A 285 -10.36 -11.16 -8.69
C PHE A 285 -11.36 -10.90 -7.57
N VAL A 286 -11.84 -9.66 -7.46
CA VAL A 286 -12.75 -9.22 -6.41
C VAL A 286 -14.20 -9.67 -6.69
N PHE A 287 -14.67 -9.60 -7.95
CA PHE A 287 -16.08 -9.82 -8.28
C PHE A 287 -16.38 -11.21 -8.85
N LEU A 288 -15.45 -11.79 -9.64
CA LEU A 288 -15.66 -13.07 -10.33
C LEU A 288 -15.04 -14.25 -9.59
N GLY A 289 -14.41 -14.03 -8.42
CA GLY A 289 -13.79 -15.08 -7.63
C GLY A 289 -12.55 -15.70 -8.30
N TRP A 290 -11.88 -14.96 -9.19
CA TRP A 290 -10.63 -15.44 -9.76
C TRP A 290 -9.57 -15.47 -8.66
N ARG A 291 -8.78 -16.55 -8.65
CA ARG A 291 -7.68 -16.67 -7.70
C ARG A 291 -6.44 -15.96 -8.22
N LEU A 292 -5.87 -15.11 -7.39
CA LEU A 292 -4.62 -14.43 -7.71
C LEU A 292 -3.45 -15.38 -7.41
N GLY A 293 -3.03 -16.15 -8.41
CA GLY A 293 -1.96 -17.14 -8.31
C GLY A 293 -0.79 -16.81 -9.25
N ARG A 294 0.16 -17.74 -9.34
CA ARG A 294 1.46 -17.55 -10.02
C ARG A 294 1.37 -17.01 -11.45
N ARG A 295 0.39 -17.45 -12.24
CA ARG A 295 0.20 -16.95 -13.62
C ARG A 295 -0.09 -15.46 -13.66
N TRP A 296 -1.01 -15.03 -12.79
CA TRP A 296 -1.36 -13.62 -12.65
C TRP A 296 -0.23 -12.81 -12.02
N GLY A 297 0.51 -13.37 -11.06
CA GLY A 297 1.71 -12.74 -10.52
C GLY A 297 2.73 -12.40 -11.61
N ILE A 298 2.99 -13.33 -12.56
CA ILE A 298 3.87 -13.07 -13.71
C ILE A 298 3.31 -11.94 -14.59
N VAL A 299 2.00 -11.97 -14.88
CA VAL A 299 1.36 -10.93 -15.71
C VAL A 299 1.47 -9.56 -15.07
N LEU A 300 1.14 -9.45 -13.77
CA LEU A 300 1.22 -8.18 -13.04
C LEU A 300 2.66 -7.62 -13.02
N LEU A 301 3.65 -8.47 -12.76
CA LEU A 301 5.06 -8.06 -12.76
C LEU A 301 5.56 -7.67 -14.16
N ALA A 302 5.11 -8.35 -15.20
CA ALA A 302 5.43 -7.97 -16.57
C ALA A 302 4.82 -6.61 -16.94
N LEU A 303 3.57 -6.34 -16.52
CA LEU A 303 2.93 -5.04 -16.68
C LEU A 303 3.67 -3.94 -15.90
N TYR A 304 4.13 -4.25 -14.67
CA TYR A 304 4.93 -3.30 -13.89
C TYR A 304 6.25 -2.97 -14.58
N ALA A 305 6.98 -4.01 -15.03
CA ALA A 305 8.23 -3.80 -15.76
C ALA A 305 8.00 -2.99 -17.06
N SER A 306 6.92 -3.27 -17.78
CA SER A 306 6.55 -2.51 -18.98
C SER A 306 6.28 -1.04 -18.66
N TYR A 307 5.53 -0.76 -17.55
CA TYR A 307 5.27 0.62 -17.10
C TYR A 307 6.57 1.34 -16.75
N VAL A 308 7.44 0.70 -15.96
CA VAL A 308 8.74 1.31 -15.59
C VAL A 308 9.58 1.63 -16.82
N VAL A 309 9.58 0.77 -17.85
CA VAL A 309 10.30 1.04 -19.12
C VAL A 309 9.74 2.27 -19.84
N THR A 310 8.43 2.57 -19.72
CA THR A 310 7.86 3.78 -20.34
C THR A 310 8.26 5.09 -19.62
N LEU A 311 8.77 5.00 -18.40
CA LEU A 311 9.24 6.15 -17.62
C LEU A 311 10.73 6.45 -17.85
N LEU A 312 11.49 5.51 -18.43
CA LEU A 312 12.93 5.64 -18.74
C LEU A 312 13.16 6.21 -20.13
#